data_d91cdfbc7b682a764a15a62ad3e8103f
#
_entry.id   d91cdfbc7b682a764a15a62ad3e8103f
#
_cell.length_a   1.000
_cell.length_b   1.000
_cell.length_c   1.000
_cell.angle_alpha   90.00
_cell.angle_beta   90.00
_cell.angle_gamma   90.00
#
_symmetry.space_group_name_H-M   'P 1'
#
loop_
_entity.id
_entity.type
_entity.pdbx_description
1 polymer ?
#
loop_
_entity_poly.entity_id
_entity_poly.type
_entity_poly.pdbx_seq_one_letter_code
_entity_poly.pdbx_strand_id
1 'polypeptide(L)'
;IVMGRKAYEDCLSSLPEAAEKRFLVASRTPRAPEGRVVFLSADVVAEVLALKDRPGKHIWLFGGGELASDFIRADAVDRYIVGILPVIRGKGRRLFQEGIPPVELHLDRCTVSDGIPILEYSRRGR
;
A
#
# COMPACT_ATOMS: atom_id res chain seq x y z
N ILE A 1 3.11 -7.52 -3.80
CA ILE A 1 3.23 -6.09 -3.51
C ILE A 1 2.41 -5.31 -4.52
N VAL A 2 1.57 -4.42 -4.05
CA VAL A 2 0.71 -3.58 -4.89
C VAL A 2 1.19 -2.14 -4.80
N MET A 3 1.37 -1.47 -5.93
CA MET A 3 1.84 -0.09 -5.96
C MET A 3 1.33 0.67 -7.18
N GLY A 4 1.32 2.00 -7.10
CA GLY A 4 1.02 2.84 -8.23
C GLY A 4 2.20 2.93 -9.20
N ARG A 5 1.94 3.33 -10.44
CA ARG A 5 2.97 3.45 -11.48
C ARG A 5 4.11 4.38 -11.05
N LYS A 6 3.77 5.53 -10.49
CA LYS A 6 4.79 6.50 -10.08
C LYS A 6 5.68 5.96 -8.96
N ALA A 7 5.09 5.29 -7.97
CA ALA A 7 5.84 4.65 -6.90
C ALA A 7 6.76 3.56 -7.46
N TYR A 8 6.28 2.79 -8.43
CA TYR A 8 7.07 1.77 -9.10
C TYR A 8 8.27 2.39 -9.82
N GLU A 9 8.06 3.45 -10.59
CA GLU A 9 9.14 4.13 -11.32
C GLU A 9 10.18 4.74 -10.36
N ASP A 10 9.73 5.37 -9.28
CA ASP A 10 10.61 6.00 -8.29
C ASP A 10 11.42 4.96 -7.50
N CYS A 11 10.89 3.78 -7.30
CA CYS A 11 11.50 2.75 -6.48
C CYS A 11 12.12 1.61 -7.28
N LEU A 12 12.12 1.69 -8.60
CA LEU A 12 12.56 0.60 -9.48
C LEU A 12 13.96 0.08 -9.15
N SER A 13 14.89 0.98 -8.81
CA SER A 13 16.24 0.62 -8.45
C SER A 13 16.38 0.08 -7.03
N SER A 14 15.38 0.31 -6.19
CA SER A 14 15.37 -0.08 -4.77
C SER A 14 14.44 -1.25 -4.50
N LEU A 15 13.72 -1.73 -5.52
CA LEU A 15 12.83 -2.87 -5.33
C LEU A 15 13.63 -4.06 -4.86
N PRO A 16 13.22 -4.69 -3.77
CA PRO A 16 13.94 -5.85 -3.28
C PRO A 16 13.96 -6.92 -4.37
N GLU A 17 15.12 -7.47 -4.62
CA GLU A 17 15.27 -8.69 -5.41
C GLU A 17 14.65 -9.87 -4.66
N ALA A 18 13.44 -9.67 -4.16
CA ALA A 18 12.71 -10.74 -3.53
C ALA A 18 12.25 -11.67 -4.63
N ALA A 19 13.06 -12.67 -4.86
CA ALA A 19 12.89 -13.63 -5.94
C ALA A 19 11.51 -14.29 -5.97
N GLU A 20 10.71 -14.16 -4.93
CA GLU A 20 9.42 -14.81 -4.80
C GLU A 20 8.23 -13.84 -4.78
N LYS A 21 8.49 -12.54 -4.86
CA LYS A 21 7.43 -11.53 -4.79
C LYS A 21 6.91 -11.17 -6.18
N ARG A 22 5.60 -11.06 -6.28
CA ARG A 22 4.95 -10.53 -7.47
C ARG A 22 4.63 -9.07 -7.24
N PHE A 23 4.75 -8.26 -8.28
CA PHE A 23 4.44 -6.85 -8.23
C PHE A 23 3.23 -6.57 -9.11
N LEU A 24 2.20 -5.98 -8.53
CA LEU A 24 1.02 -5.52 -9.24
C LEU A 24 1.07 -4.01 -9.28
N VAL A 25 1.23 -3.45 -10.45
CA VAL A 25 1.40 -2.01 -10.65
C VAL A 25 0.17 -1.43 -11.32
N ALA A 26 -0.48 -0.48 -10.66
CA ALA A 26 -1.60 0.24 -11.23
C ALA A 26 -1.09 1.16 -12.34
N SER A 27 -1.63 1.04 -13.54
CA SER A 27 -1.26 1.85 -14.70
C SER A 27 -2.53 2.29 -15.42
N ARG A 28 -2.57 3.55 -15.86
CA ARG A 28 -3.72 4.06 -16.63
C ARG A 28 -3.78 3.46 -18.04
N THR A 29 -2.64 3.05 -18.58
CA THR A 29 -2.55 2.45 -19.90
C THR A 29 -2.15 0.99 -19.80
N PRO A 30 -2.71 0.10 -20.63
CA PRO A 30 -2.29 -1.28 -20.66
C PRO A 30 -0.80 -1.40 -21.00
N ARG A 31 -0.10 -2.27 -20.28
CA ARG A 31 1.31 -2.58 -20.53
C ARG A 31 1.53 -4.08 -20.42
N ALA A 32 2.45 -4.58 -21.22
CA ALA A 32 2.83 -5.98 -21.16
C ALA A 32 3.56 -6.29 -19.85
N PRO A 33 3.39 -7.48 -19.27
CA PRO A 33 4.12 -7.88 -18.07
C PRO A 33 5.63 -7.85 -18.31
N GLU A 34 6.36 -7.46 -17.27
CA GLU A 34 7.83 -7.46 -17.29
C GLU A 34 8.33 -8.34 -16.13
N GLY A 35 8.74 -9.57 -16.43
CA GLY A 35 9.16 -10.52 -15.41
C GLY A 35 8.04 -10.81 -14.41
N ARG A 36 8.24 -10.40 -13.15
CA ARG A 36 7.26 -10.57 -12.07
C ARG A 36 6.33 -9.40 -11.89
N VAL A 37 6.47 -8.39 -12.72
CA VAL A 37 5.66 -7.18 -12.67
C VAL A 37 4.51 -7.32 -13.63
N VAL A 38 3.29 -7.19 -13.12
CA VAL A 38 2.06 -7.18 -13.91
C VAL A 38 1.43 -5.81 -13.78
N PHE A 39 1.06 -5.22 -14.89
CA PHE A 39 0.42 -3.91 -14.92
C PHE A 39 -1.08 -4.07 -15.01
N LEU A 40 -1.80 -3.44 -14.09
CA LEU A 40 -3.26 -3.48 -14.02
C LEU A 40 -3.79 -2.12 -14.44
N SER A 41 -4.57 -2.09 -15.51
CA SER A 41 -5.15 -0.86 -16.05
C SER A 41 -6.65 -0.73 -15.82
N ALA A 42 -7.28 -1.79 -15.32
CA ALA A 42 -8.69 -1.80 -14.99
C ALA A 42 -8.91 -1.48 -13.50
N ASP A 43 -9.94 -2.02 -12.89
CA ASP A 43 -10.24 -1.82 -11.47
C ASP A 43 -9.22 -2.59 -10.60
N VAL A 44 -8.18 -1.89 -10.18
CA VAL A 44 -7.10 -2.48 -9.39
C VAL A 44 -7.61 -2.99 -8.03
N VAL A 45 -8.51 -2.27 -7.40
CA VAL A 45 -9.09 -2.68 -6.11
C VAL A 45 -9.82 -4.01 -6.26
N ALA A 46 -10.66 -4.15 -7.27
CA ALA A 46 -11.40 -5.39 -7.52
C ALA A 46 -10.46 -6.57 -7.80
N GLU A 47 -9.40 -6.34 -8.58
CA GLU A 47 -8.41 -7.37 -8.89
C GLU A 47 -7.69 -7.86 -7.62
N VAL A 48 -7.31 -6.94 -6.74
CA VAL A 48 -6.64 -7.30 -5.50
C VAL A 48 -7.59 -7.97 -4.51
N LEU A 49 -8.84 -7.51 -4.43
CA LEU A 49 -9.86 -8.15 -3.60
C LEU A 49 -10.09 -9.60 -4.04
N ALA A 50 -10.09 -9.87 -5.33
CA ALA A 50 -10.18 -11.24 -5.84
C ALA A 50 -8.99 -12.10 -5.39
N LEU A 51 -7.79 -11.51 -5.32
CA LEU A 51 -6.60 -12.21 -4.81
C LEU A 51 -6.70 -12.53 -3.32
N LYS A 52 -7.37 -11.69 -2.55
CA LYS A 52 -7.56 -11.93 -1.10
C LYS A 52 -8.39 -13.19 -0.83
N ASP A 53 -9.25 -13.59 -1.77
CA ASP A 53 -10.06 -14.79 -1.65
C ASP A 53 -9.29 -16.08 -2.00
N ARG A 54 -8.08 -15.95 -2.50
CA ARG A 54 -7.21 -17.08 -2.84
C ARG A 54 -6.25 -17.40 -1.70
N PRO A 55 -5.81 -18.66 -1.56
CA PRO A 55 -4.78 -19.01 -0.59
C PRO A 55 -3.50 -18.23 -0.86
N GLY A 56 -2.84 -17.79 0.18
CA GLY A 56 -1.59 -17.04 0.07
C GLY A 56 -1.27 -16.29 1.35
N LYS A 57 -0.17 -15.57 1.28
CA LYS A 57 0.32 -14.75 2.38
C LYS A 57 -0.24 -13.33 2.27
N HIS A 58 0.31 -12.43 3.05
CA HIS A 58 -0.14 -11.04 3.08
C HIS A 58 0.09 -10.32 1.75
N ILE A 59 -0.81 -9.40 1.45
CA ILE A 59 -0.68 -8.48 0.32
C ILE A 59 -0.23 -7.14 0.91
N TRP A 60 0.91 -6.64 0.44
CA TRP A 60 1.47 -5.38 0.88
C TRP A 60 1.07 -4.26 -0.08
N LEU A 61 0.25 -3.34 0.41
CA LEU A 61 -0.09 -2.12 -0.31
C LEU A 61 1.03 -1.09 -0.05
N PHE A 62 1.93 -0.99 -1.01
CA PHE A 62 3.11 -0.14 -0.88
C PHE A 62 2.78 1.36 -1.00
N GLY A 63 1.85 1.72 -1.85
CA GLY A 63 1.44 3.10 -2.10
C GLY A 63 1.43 3.43 -3.60
N GLY A 64 1.37 4.72 -4.08
CA GLY A 64 1.31 5.92 -3.21
C GLY A 64 -0.05 6.24 -2.60
N GLY A 65 -0.14 7.49 -2.12
CA GLY A 65 -1.29 7.92 -1.35
C GLY A 65 -2.63 7.88 -2.07
N GLU A 66 -2.66 8.17 -3.37
CA GLU A 66 -3.89 8.10 -4.14
C GLU A 66 -4.40 6.66 -4.26
N LEU A 67 -3.50 5.72 -4.57
CA LEU A 67 -3.87 4.31 -4.67
C LEU A 67 -4.30 3.77 -3.30
N ALA A 68 -3.56 4.11 -2.25
CA ALA A 68 -3.93 3.73 -0.89
C ALA A 68 -5.32 4.24 -0.53
N SER A 69 -5.65 5.47 -0.93
CA SER A 69 -6.97 6.06 -0.69
C SER A 69 -8.09 5.28 -1.35
N ASP A 70 -7.87 4.77 -2.57
CA ASP A 70 -8.86 3.96 -3.26
C ASP A 70 -9.16 2.66 -2.49
N PHE A 71 -8.13 2.02 -1.95
CA PHE A 71 -8.30 0.83 -1.11
C PHE A 71 -8.99 1.15 0.22
N ILE A 72 -8.66 2.27 0.83
CA ILE A 72 -9.30 2.71 2.07
C ILE A 72 -10.78 3.01 1.86
N ARG A 73 -11.12 3.72 0.77
CA ARG A 73 -12.52 4.00 0.42
C ARG A 73 -13.32 2.73 0.20
N ALA A 74 -12.71 1.71 -0.36
CA ALA A 74 -13.33 0.41 -0.58
C ALA A 74 -13.35 -0.47 0.68
N ASP A 75 -12.85 0.05 1.81
CA ASP A 75 -12.70 -0.69 3.07
C ASP A 75 -11.94 -2.01 2.90
N ALA A 76 -10.94 -1.99 2.03
CA ALA A 76 -10.17 -3.16 1.64
C ALA A 76 -8.88 -3.34 2.43
N VAL A 77 -8.51 -2.39 3.26
CA VAL A 77 -7.29 -2.45 4.07
C VAL A 77 -7.59 -3.03 5.44
N ASP A 78 -6.90 -4.09 5.79
CA ASP A 78 -7.12 -4.79 7.06
C ASP A 78 -6.20 -4.30 8.18
N ARG A 79 -4.95 -3.97 7.82
CA ARG A 79 -3.94 -3.52 8.77
C ARG A 79 -3.19 -2.32 8.24
N TYR A 80 -2.89 -1.42 9.16
CA TYR A 80 -2.13 -0.20 8.86
C TYR A 80 -0.87 -0.20 9.71
N ILE A 81 0.27 -0.04 9.06
CA ILE A 81 1.56 0.04 9.74
C ILE A 81 2.16 1.39 9.37
N VAL A 82 2.29 2.28 10.34
CA VAL A 82 2.73 3.66 10.13
C VAL A 82 3.98 3.94 10.95
N GLY A 83 5.04 4.35 10.28
CA GLY A 83 6.25 4.80 10.93
C GLY A 83 6.31 6.33 10.92
N ILE A 84 6.75 6.91 12.02
CA ILE A 84 6.91 8.37 12.13
C ILE A 84 8.40 8.68 12.22
N LEU A 85 8.94 9.24 11.13
CA LEU A 85 10.34 9.62 11.09
C LEU A 85 10.60 10.86 11.95
N PRO A 86 11.73 10.93 12.66
CA PRO A 86 12.06 12.05 13.52
C PRO A 86 12.59 13.25 12.71
N VAL A 87 11.80 13.71 11.73
CA VAL A 87 12.18 14.80 10.83
C VAL A 87 10.98 15.71 10.60
N ILE A 88 11.19 16.99 10.69
CA ILE A 88 10.22 18.01 10.29
C ILE A 88 10.63 18.48 8.90
N ARG A 89 9.87 18.13 7.87
CA ARG A 89 10.24 18.44 6.49
C ARG A 89 9.74 19.80 6.00
N GLY A 90 8.70 20.33 6.62
CA GLY A 90 8.07 21.59 6.19
C GLY A 90 7.19 21.46 4.96
N LYS A 91 7.34 20.41 4.16
CA LYS A 91 6.52 20.11 3.00
C LYS A 91 6.47 18.61 2.73
N GLY A 92 5.53 18.17 1.96
CA GLY A 92 5.43 16.75 1.60
C GLY A 92 4.08 16.42 0.97
N ARG A 93 3.91 15.15 0.66
CA ARG A 93 2.64 14.61 0.14
C ARG A 93 1.84 14.02 1.29
N ARG A 94 0.52 14.12 1.19
CA ARG A 94 -0.36 13.51 2.19
C ARG A 94 -0.32 11.99 2.08
N LEU A 95 -0.19 11.33 3.21
CA LEU A 95 -0.33 9.87 3.27
C LEU A 95 -1.81 9.50 3.06
N PHE A 96 -2.71 10.21 3.70
CA PHE A 96 -4.16 10.02 3.55
C PHE A 96 -4.76 11.23 2.83
N GLN A 97 -5.43 10.95 1.71
CA GLN A 97 -6.03 12.00 0.89
C GLN A 97 -7.32 12.52 1.52
N GLU A 98 -7.74 13.71 1.10
CA GLU A 98 -9.04 14.26 1.50
C GLU A 98 -10.18 13.47 0.89
N GLY A 99 -11.35 13.53 1.51
CA GLY A 99 -12.55 12.87 1.01
C GLY A 99 -12.67 11.40 1.36
N ILE A 100 -11.74 10.88 2.16
CA ILE A 100 -11.88 9.53 2.70
C ILE A 100 -12.84 9.59 3.88
N PRO A 101 -13.89 8.75 3.93
CA PRO A 101 -14.75 8.66 5.10
C PRO A 101 -13.93 8.31 6.35
N PRO A 102 -14.30 8.78 7.54
CA PRO A 102 -13.61 8.41 8.76
C PRO A 102 -13.53 6.90 8.91
N VAL A 103 -12.34 6.40 9.24
CA VAL A 103 -12.09 4.99 9.49
C VAL A 103 -11.58 4.84 10.91
N GLU A 104 -12.31 4.11 11.73
CA GLU A 104 -11.90 3.85 13.10
C GLU A 104 -10.95 2.65 13.14
N LEU A 105 -9.85 2.84 13.84
CA LEU A 105 -8.80 1.84 13.97
C LEU A 105 -8.60 1.47 15.43
N HIS A 106 -8.10 0.25 15.63
CA HIS A 106 -7.66 -0.23 16.93
C HIS A 106 -6.15 -0.29 16.94
N LEU A 107 -5.52 0.30 17.94
CA LEU A 107 -4.06 0.22 18.10
C LEU A 107 -3.70 -1.16 18.66
N ASP A 108 -2.98 -1.95 17.85
CA ASP A 108 -2.57 -3.29 18.22
C ASP A 108 -1.18 -3.30 18.85
N ARG A 109 -0.29 -2.46 18.35
CA ARG A 109 1.10 -2.43 18.81
C ARG A 109 1.73 -1.06 18.54
N CYS A 110 2.60 -0.65 19.46
CA CYS A 110 3.47 0.50 19.27
C CYS A 110 4.88 0.08 19.67
N THR A 111 5.82 0.17 18.75
CA THR A 111 7.21 -0.16 18.97
C THR A 111 8.10 1.00 18.53
N VAL A 112 9.33 1.03 19.01
CA VAL A 112 10.30 2.03 18.60
C VAL A 112 11.54 1.30 18.07
N SER A 113 11.95 1.64 16.86
CA SER A 113 13.14 1.10 16.22
C SER A 113 13.96 2.24 15.64
N ASP A 114 15.20 2.39 16.10
CA ASP A 114 16.11 3.46 15.67
C ASP A 114 15.50 4.88 15.77
N GLY A 115 14.75 5.12 16.85
CA GLY A 115 14.09 6.41 17.06
C GLY A 115 12.82 6.61 16.23
N ILE A 116 12.35 5.59 15.54
CA ILE A 116 11.14 5.64 14.73
C ILE A 116 10.01 4.90 15.44
N PRO A 117 8.99 5.60 15.95
CA PRO A 117 7.78 4.94 16.44
C PRO A 117 7.07 4.24 15.28
N ILE A 118 6.73 2.98 15.47
CA ILE A 118 5.99 2.19 14.51
C ILE A 118 4.66 1.81 15.14
N LEU A 119 3.58 2.30 14.54
CA LEU A 119 2.23 2.10 15.01
C LEU A 119 1.54 1.08 14.12
N GLU A 120 1.03 0.02 14.72
CA GLU A 120 0.31 -1.02 14.00
C GLU A 120 -1.16 -0.98 14.43
N TYR A 121 -2.02 -0.79 13.45
CA TYR A 121 -3.46 -0.71 13.66
C TYR A 121 -4.18 -1.79 12.86
N SER A 122 -5.30 -2.25 13.39
CA SER A 122 -6.25 -3.05 12.64
C SER A 122 -7.57 -2.29 12.47
N ARG A 123 -8.34 -2.68 11.47
CA ARG A 123 -9.65 -2.08 11.21
C ARG A 123 -10.61 -2.45 12.35
N ARG A 124 -11.17 -1.45 13.00
CA ARG A 124 -12.13 -1.67 14.09
C ARG A 124 -13.42 -2.29 13.54
N GLY A 125 -13.94 -3.26 14.26
CA GLY A 125 -15.17 -3.95 13.86
C GLY A 125 -14.97 -5.16 12.94
N ARG A 126 -13.72 -5.58 12.78
CA ARG A 126 -13.38 -6.80 12.02
C ARG A 126 -12.64 -7.81 12.89
#